data_5a661a48ad3b267f0ae0a41b04c4e90d
#
_entry.id   5a661a48ad3b267f0ae0a41b04c4e90d
#
_cell.length_a   1.000
_cell.length_b   1.000
_cell.length_c   1.000
_cell.angle_alpha   90.00
_cell.angle_beta   90.00
_cell.angle_gamma   90.00
#
_symmetry.space_group_name_H-M   'P 1'
#
loop_
_entity.id
_entity.type
_entity.pdbx_description
1 polymer ?
#
loop_
_entity_poly.entity_id
_entity_poly.type
_entity_poly.pdbx_seq_one_letter_code
_entity_poly.pdbx_strand_id
1 'polypeptide(L)'
;MRNPRLLAYGSSWHLSSLSALYFAQGLPAGFLGLGLTTFLTVKGASILEISSLLSITMIPWTLKFLLGPFIDGLTLLRYGRRRFWILLSQSLMILSLVPLFFIENNQFSMTMAIILALHNLFVAIQDVATDALAADSLEPKALGKANGLMWGSKVFGRGIGMSISVAIYLSYGVSAGLALLMIMICLIMLMPYLSKELDFKIGKEDNPESSNKMPLRELFSEIIGGFSGKIAFWALVFMAINNIGTGIYDVLFNKFFIEEL
;
A
#
# COMPACT_ATOMS: atom_id res chain seq x y z
N MET A 1 18.61 -20.50 -21.04
CA MET A 1 18.05 -19.13 -21.25
C MET A 1 17.14 -18.82 -20.06
N ARG A 2 17.45 -17.83 -19.24
CA ARG A 2 16.59 -17.41 -18.09
C ARG A 2 15.31 -16.74 -18.67
N ASN A 3 14.16 -17.29 -18.37
CA ASN A 3 12.89 -16.72 -18.81
C ASN A 3 12.70 -15.36 -18.09
N PRO A 4 12.73 -14.20 -18.81
CA PRO A 4 12.74 -12.87 -18.20
C PRO A 4 11.42 -12.52 -17.49
N ARG A 5 10.38 -13.32 -17.66
CA ARG A 5 9.04 -13.11 -17.05
C ARG A 5 8.84 -13.82 -15.71
N LEU A 6 9.84 -14.53 -15.22
CA LEU A 6 9.78 -15.11 -13.90
C LEU A 6 10.10 -14.03 -12.86
N LEU A 7 9.30 -13.94 -11.81
CA LEU A 7 9.67 -13.27 -10.57
C LEU A 7 10.74 -14.13 -9.89
N ALA A 8 11.92 -14.21 -10.52
CA ALA A 8 13.00 -15.08 -10.15
C ALA A 8 14.13 -14.26 -9.51
N TYR A 9 14.82 -14.89 -8.57
CA TYR A 9 15.99 -14.36 -7.87
C TYR A 9 16.86 -13.43 -8.72
N GLY A 10 16.93 -12.14 -8.32
CA GLY A 10 17.93 -11.19 -8.80
C GLY A 10 17.82 -10.78 -10.27
N SER A 11 16.70 -11.08 -10.97
CA SER A 11 16.53 -10.56 -12.32
C SER A 11 16.15 -9.08 -12.26
N SER A 12 16.60 -8.28 -13.26
CA SER A 12 16.18 -6.88 -13.42
C SER A 12 14.66 -6.75 -13.51
N TRP A 13 13.96 -7.71 -14.12
CA TRP A 13 12.51 -7.78 -14.19
C TRP A 13 11.87 -7.91 -12.81
N HIS A 14 12.45 -8.69 -11.91
CA HIS A 14 11.93 -8.86 -10.55
C HIS A 14 12.02 -7.56 -9.74
N LEU A 15 13.19 -6.91 -9.75
CA LEU A 15 13.38 -5.62 -9.08
C LEU A 15 12.45 -4.54 -9.67
N SER A 16 12.30 -4.50 -11.00
CA SER A 16 11.40 -3.57 -11.67
C SER A 16 9.93 -3.83 -11.30
N SER A 17 9.53 -5.10 -11.17
CA SER A 17 8.17 -5.47 -10.75
C SER A 17 7.90 -5.03 -9.31
N LEU A 18 8.82 -5.28 -8.37
CA LEU A 18 8.70 -4.83 -6.99
C LEU A 18 8.63 -3.29 -6.90
N SER A 19 9.50 -2.59 -7.66
CA SER A 19 9.49 -1.13 -7.74
C SER A 19 8.18 -0.59 -8.31
N ALA A 20 7.63 -1.21 -9.35
CA ALA A 20 6.36 -0.83 -9.95
C ALA A 20 5.18 -1.06 -8.98
N LEU A 21 5.20 -2.14 -8.19
CA LEU A 21 4.19 -2.38 -7.16
C LEU A 21 4.22 -1.32 -6.06
N TYR A 22 5.41 -0.89 -5.64
CA TYR A 22 5.55 0.21 -4.68
C TYR A 22 5.18 1.57 -5.28
N PHE A 23 5.48 1.80 -6.55
CA PHE A 23 4.98 2.96 -7.29
C PHE A 23 3.45 2.97 -7.31
N ALA A 24 2.81 1.81 -7.55
CA ALA A 24 1.35 1.66 -7.50
C ALA A 24 0.74 2.00 -6.13
N GLN A 25 1.47 1.83 -5.05
CA GLN A 25 1.03 2.25 -3.70
C GLN A 25 1.23 3.76 -3.48
N GLY A 26 2.29 4.32 -4.06
CA GLY A 26 2.56 5.76 -4.02
C GLY A 26 1.49 6.59 -4.72
N LEU A 27 0.97 6.12 -5.85
CA LEU A 27 -0.05 6.82 -6.63
C LEU A 27 -1.30 7.17 -5.82
N PRO A 28 -2.02 6.21 -5.16
CA PRO A 28 -3.17 6.54 -4.33
C PRO A 28 -2.81 7.50 -3.19
N ALA A 29 -1.65 7.33 -2.56
CA ALA A 29 -1.19 8.24 -1.51
C ALA A 29 -1.02 9.68 -2.03
N GLY A 30 -0.56 9.86 -3.28
CA GLY A 30 -0.49 11.14 -3.95
C GLY A 30 -1.87 11.67 -4.36
N PHE A 31 -2.66 10.87 -5.09
CA PHE A 31 -3.97 11.27 -5.60
C PHE A 31 -4.99 11.56 -4.48
N LEU A 32 -5.11 10.65 -3.52
CA LEU A 32 -6.17 10.68 -2.50
C LEU A 32 -5.69 11.32 -1.19
N GLY A 33 -4.44 11.04 -0.81
CA GLY A 33 -3.88 11.60 0.43
C GLY A 33 -3.50 13.07 0.29
N LEU A 34 -2.77 13.44 -0.74
CA LEU A 34 -2.29 14.82 -0.93
C LEU A 34 -3.14 15.61 -1.92
N GLY A 35 -3.42 15.05 -3.11
CA GLY A 35 -4.13 15.77 -4.16
C GLY A 35 -5.58 16.10 -3.80
N LEU A 36 -6.34 15.11 -3.29
CA LEU A 36 -7.72 15.32 -2.88
C LEU A 36 -7.82 16.26 -1.68
N THR A 37 -6.93 16.13 -0.69
CA THR A 37 -6.93 17.03 0.47
C THR A 37 -6.59 18.47 0.06
N THR A 38 -5.61 18.67 -0.83
CA THR A 38 -5.30 19.98 -1.40
C THR A 38 -6.50 20.55 -2.16
N PHE A 39 -7.15 19.77 -3.01
CA PHE A 39 -8.36 20.19 -3.71
C PHE A 39 -9.49 20.59 -2.75
N LEU A 40 -9.78 19.80 -1.72
CA LEU A 40 -10.79 20.10 -0.72
C LEU A 40 -10.45 21.38 0.08
N THR A 41 -9.18 21.59 0.39
CA THR A 41 -8.72 22.83 1.06
C THR A 41 -8.95 24.04 0.16
N VAL A 42 -8.64 23.99 -1.12
CA VAL A 42 -8.95 25.04 -2.11
C VAL A 42 -10.46 25.30 -2.20
N LYS A 43 -11.29 24.26 -2.01
CA LYS A 43 -12.76 24.38 -1.96
C LYS A 43 -13.30 24.89 -0.62
N GLY A 44 -12.45 25.18 0.34
CA GLY A 44 -12.81 25.78 1.63
C GLY A 44 -13.02 24.76 2.76
N ALA A 45 -12.56 23.52 2.60
CA ALA A 45 -12.62 22.53 3.68
C ALA A 45 -11.78 23.00 4.88
N SER A 46 -12.35 22.87 6.08
CA SER A 46 -11.69 23.21 7.34
C SER A 46 -10.56 22.22 7.67
N ILE A 47 -9.62 22.66 8.51
CA ILE A 47 -8.54 21.78 9.01
C ILE A 47 -9.10 20.56 9.70
N LEU A 48 -10.21 20.69 10.43
CA LEU A 48 -10.85 19.58 11.13
C LEU A 48 -11.37 18.54 10.15
N GLU A 49 -11.98 18.95 9.05
CA GLU A 49 -12.46 18.04 7.99
C GLU A 49 -11.31 17.30 7.33
N ILE A 50 -10.23 18.01 6.96
CA ILE A 50 -9.03 17.40 6.36
C ILE A 50 -8.36 16.43 7.33
N SER A 51 -8.18 16.84 8.60
CA SER A 51 -7.57 15.97 9.62
C SER A 51 -8.43 14.74 9.90
N SER A 52 -9.75 14.88 9.92
CA SER A 52 -10.69 13.77 10.09
C SER A 52 -10.60 12.79 8.91
N LEU A 53 -10.58 13.31 7.68
CA LEU A 53 -10.41 12.51 6.47
C LEU A 53 -9.10 11.69 6.55
N LEU A 54 -7.98 12.35 6.81
CA LEU A 54 -6.67 11.68 6.88
C LEU A 54 -6.62 10.67 8.03
N SER A 55 -7.14 11.00 9.21
CA SER A 55 -7.14 10.10 10.36
C SER A 55 -7.92 8.83 10.09
N ILE A 56 -9.13 8.94 9.54
CA ILE A 56 -9.98 7.79 9.21
C ILE A 56 -9.32 6.93 8.13
N THR A 57 -8.78 7.55 7.09
CA THR A 57 -8.13 6.83 5.99
C THR A 57 -6.85 6.10 6.40
N MET A 58 -6.20 6.52 7.50
CA MET A 58 -4.99 5.87 8.01
C MET A 58 -5.25 4.72 8.98
N ILE A 59 -6.48 4.50 9.44
CA ILE A 59 -6.82 3.39 10.35
C ILE A 59 -6.31 2.02 9.85
N PRO A 60 -6.49 1.63 8.57
CA PRO A 60 -6.01 0.35 8.08
C PRO A 60 -4.48 0.18 8.17
N TRP A 61 -3.73 1.25 8.02
CA TRP A 61 -2.27 1.24 8.17
C TRP A 61 -1.80 0.97 9.59
N THR A 62 -2.54 1.44 10.60
CA THR A 62 -2.24 1.16 12.00
C THR A 62 -2.50 -0.32 12.36
N LEU A 63 -3.42 -0.97 11.64
CA LEU A 63 -3.77 -2.37 11.83
C LEU A 63 -3.01 -3.32 10.87
N LYS A 64 -2.09 -2.79 10.08
CA LYS A 64 -1.33 -3.53 9.05
C LYS A 64 -0.65 -4.80 9.60
N PHE A 65 -0.19 -4.79 10.85
CA PHE A 65 0.48 -5.93 11.49
C PHE A 65 -0.41 -7.17 11.60
N LEU A 66 -1.74 -7.01 11.59
CA LEU A 66 -2.70 -8.13 11.61
C LEU A 66 -2.84 -8.79 10.25
N LEU A 67 -2.48 -8.10 9.16
CA LEU A 67 -2.66 -8.58 7.79
C LEU A 67 -1.65 -9.67 7.42
N GLY A 68 -0.44 -9.66 8.00
CA GLY A 68 0.60 -10.64 7.73
C GLY A 68 0.13 -12.09 7.95
N PRO A 69 -0.29 -12.44 9.18
CA PRO A 69 -0.81 -13.77 9.49
C PRO A 69 -2.02 -14.17 8.64
N PHE A 70 -2.90 -13.23 8.30
CA PHE A 70 -4.06 -13.48 7.45
C PHE A 70 -3.64 -13.85 6.02
N ILE A 71 -2.67 -13.12 5.45
CA ILE A 71 -2.12 -13.37 4.11
C ILE A 71 -1.34 -14.68 4.07
N ASP A 72 -0.64 -15.04 5.15
CA ASP A 72 0.10 -16.29 5.25
C ASP A 72 -0.81 -17.51 5.42
N GLY A 73 -1.93 -17.36 6.13
CA GLY A 73 -2.88 -18.43 6.42
C GLY A 73 -3.76 -18.84 5.23
N LEU A 74 -4.00 -17.94 4.29
CA LEU A 74 -4.87 -18.17 3.13
C LEU A 74 -4.03 -18.19 1.84
N THR A 75 -3.60 -19.37 1.41
CA THR A 75 -2.80 -19.55 0.20
C THR A 75 -3.58 -20.27 -0.90
N LEU A 76 -3.76 -19.60 -2.04
CA LEU A 76 -4.24 -20.22 -3.28
C LEU A 76 -3.02 -20.57 -4.16
N LEU A 77 -2.42 -21.72 -3.90
CA LEU A 77 -1.18 -22.19 -4.54
C LEU A 77 -1.23 -22.19 -6.07
N ARG A 78 -2.43 -22.32 -6.67
CA ARG A 78 -2.62 -22.38 -8.14
C ARG A 78 -2.17 -21.09 -8.85
N TYR A 79 -2.26 -19.94 -8.17
CA TYR A 79 -1.95 -18.62 -8.75
C TYR A 79 -0.66 -18.00 -8.21
N GLY A 80 0.07 -18.71 -7.36
CA GLY A 80 1.19 -18.19 -6.56
C GLY A 80 0.70 -17.69 -5.20
N ARG A 81 1.55 -17.85 -4.18
CA ARG A 81 1.21 -17.53 -2.79
C ARG A 81 1.00 -16.03 -2.58
N ARG A 82 1.95 -15.21 -3.02
CA ARG A 82 1.95 -13.75 -2.83
C ARG A 82 1.25 -13.03 -3.98
N ARG A 83 1.45 -13.50 -5.20
CA ARG A 83 0.87 -12.94 -6.41
C ARG A 83 -0.65 -12.89 -6.37
N PHE A 84 -1.31 -13.91 -5.83
CA PHE A 84 -2.76 -13.93 -5.66
C PHE A 84 -3.23 -12.71 -4.85
N TRP A 85 -2.60 -12.47 -3.68
CA TRP A 85 -2.96 -11.34 -2.82
C TRP A 85 -2.69 -9.99 -3.46
N ILE A 86 -1.60 -9.86 -4.21
CA ILE A 86 -1.28 -8.62 -4.95
C ILE A 86 -2.36 -8.32 -5.99
N LEU A 87 -2.74 -9.31 -6.82
CA LEU A 87 -3.75 -9.12 -7.86
C LEU A 87 -5.15 -8.87 -7.27
N LEU A 88 -5.52 -9.61 -6.22
CA LEU A 88 -6.78 -9.42 -5.52
C LEU A 88 -6.87 -8.02 -4.92
N SER A 89 -5.85 -7.60 -4.18
CA SER A 89 -5.86 -6.28 -3.55
C SER A 89 -5.90 -5.15 -4.57
N GLN A 90 -5.15 -5.23 -5.68
CA GLN A 90 -5.22 -4.22 -6.76
C GLN A 90 -6.60 -4.17 -7.42
N SER A 91 -7.23 -5.32 -7.63
CA SER A 91 -8.61 -5.36 -8.14
C SER A 91 -9.59 -4.70 -7.17
N LEU A 92 -9.46 -4.98 -5.87
CA LEU A 92 -10.27 -4.39 -4.82
C LEU A 92 -9.98 -2.89 -4.60
N MET A 93 -8.73 -2.44 -4.81
CA MET A 93 -8.38 -1.02 -4.84
C MET A 93 -9.16 -0.28 -5.92
N ILE A 94 -9.24 -0.83 -7.14
CA ILE A 94 -10.01 -0.24 -8.24
C ILE A 94 -11.50 -0.23 -7.89
N LEU A 95 -12.06 -1.36 -7.46
CA LEU A 95 -13.48 -1.49 -7.14
C LEU A 95 -13.91 -0.56 -5.99
N SER A 96 -13.06 -0.37 -5.00
CA SER A 96 -13.35 0.51 -3.85
C SER A 96 -13.46 1.99 -4.22
N LEU A 97 -12.89 2.42 -5.35
CA LEU A 97 -13.00 3.80 -5.84
C LEU A 97 -14.30 4.06 -6.63
N VAL A 98 -14.97 3.02 -7.12
CA VAL A 98 -16.19 3.16 -7.93
C VAL A 98 -17.30 3.94 -7.21
N PRO A 99 -17.60 3.70 -5.91
CA PRO A 99 -18.65 4.47 -5.22
C PRO A 99 -18.39 5.97 -5.16
N LEU A 100 -17.13 6.42 -5.25
CA LEU A 100 -16.80 7.85 -5.26
C LEU A 100 -17.34 8.60 -6.48
N PHE A 101 -17.67 7.91 -7.57
CA PHE A 101 -18.31 8.54 -8.75
C PHE A 101 -19.78 8.90 -8.52
N PHE A 102 -20.40 8.33 -7.50
CA PHE A 102 -21.84 8.50 -7.21
C PHE A 102 -22.13 9.40 -6.02
N ILE A 103 -21.08 9.94 -5.38
CA ILE A 103 -21.21 10.88 -4.27
C ILE A 103 -20.66 12.25 -4.68
N GLU A 104 -21.10 13.30 -3.96
CA GLU A 104 -20.52 14.62 -4.13
C GLU A 104 -19.10 14.66 -3.55
N ASN A 105 -18.13 14.99 -4.40
CA ASN A 105 -16.71 14.96 -4.05
C ASN A 105 -16.10 16.36 -3.86
N ASN A 106 -16.92 17.41 -3.92
CA ASN A 106 -16.43 18.80 -3.78
C ASN A 106 -16.34 19.25 -2.32
N GLN A 107 -16.87 18.47 -1.40
CA GLN A 107 -16.89 18.72 0.02
C GLN A 107 -16.50 17.45 0.80
N PHE A 108 -16.03 17.64 2.02
CA PHE A 108 -15.80 16.52 2.93
C PHE A 108 -17.12 15.80 3.24
N SER A 109 -17.08 14.46 3.22
CA SER A 109 -18.16 13.64 3.74
C SER A 109 -17.62 12.42 4.48
N MET A 110 -18.33 11.97 5.51
CA MET A 110 -17.96 10.74 6.25
C MET A 110 -18.00 9.52 5.32
N THR A 111 -18.91 9.47 4.36
CA THR A 111 -18.99 8.40 3.35
C THR A 111 -17.70 8.36 2.51
N MET A 112 -17.20 9.51 2.06
CA MET A 112 -15.91 9.60 1.36
C MET A 112 -14.77 9.04 2.22
N ALA A 113 -14.68 9.45 3.49
CA ALA A 113 -13.64 9.00 4.40
C ALA A 113 -13.67 7.46 4.60
N ILE A 114 -14.86 6.87 4.73
CA ILE A 114 -15.03 5.41 4.88
C ILE A 114 -14.62 4.67 3.60
N ILE A 115 -15.01 5.16 2.43
CA ILE A 115 -14.63 4.56 1.14
C ILE A 115 -13.10 4.61 0.97
N LEU A 116 -12.48 5.74 1.29
CA LEU A 116 -11.02 5.89 1.21
C LEU A 116 -10.29 5.04 2.27
N ALA A 117 -10.86 4.85 3.47
CA ALA A 117 -10.33 3.91 4.44
C ALA A 117 -10.39 2.47 3.92
N LEU A 118 -11.49 2.07 3.29
CA LEU A 118 -11.61 0.75 2.65
C LEU A 118 -10.60 0.59 1.50
N HIS A 119 -10.41 1.61 0.68
CA HIS A 119 -9.37 1.63 -0.35
C HIS A 119 -7.97 1.42 0.27
N ASN A 120 -7.64 2.17 1.32
CA ASN A 120 -6.36 2.06 2.02
C ASN A 120 -6.16 0.69 2.69
N LEU A 121 -7.22 0.00 3.10
CA LEU A 121 -7.12 -1.40 3.55
C LEU A 121 -6.56 -2.30 2.44
N PHE A 122 -7.05 -2.15 1.22
CA PHE A 122 -6.56 -2.94 0.09
C PHE A 122 -5.13 -2.54 -0.31
N VAL A 123 -4.78 -1.25 -0.21
CA VAL A 123 -3.38 -0.79 -0.37
C VAL A 123 -2.47 -1.43 0.68
N ALA A 124 -2.90 -1.49 1.94
CA ALA A 124 -2.13 -2.13 3.02
C ALA A 124 -1.96 -3.64 2.81
N ILE A 125 -2.99 -4.34 2.31
CA ILE A 125 -2.91 -5.77 1.94
C ILE A 125 -1.89 -5.97 0.81
N GLN A 126 -1.94 -5.13 -0.23
CA GLN A 126 -0.95 -5.18 -1.33
C GLN A 126 0.46 -4.95 -0.81
N ASP A 127 0.65 -3.98 0.08
CA ASP A 127 1.95 -3.64 0.65
C ASP A 127 2.55 -4.83 1.42
N VAL A 128 1.78 -5.45 2.33
CA VAL A 128 2.22 -6.66 3.07
C VAL A 128 2.54 -7.81 2.12
N ALA A 129 1.72 -8.05 1.11
CA ALA A 129 1.96 -9.13 0.15
C ALA A 129 3.20 -8.88 -0.71
N THR A 130 3.48 -7.60 -1.06
CA THR A 130 4.67 -7.22 -1.83
C THR A 130 5.94 -7.30 -0.98
N ASP A 131 5.89 -6.86 0.28
CA ASP A 131 7.00 -7.00 1.25
C ASP A 131 7.36 -8.47 1.44
N ALA A 132 6.36 -9.31 1.64
CA ALA A 132 6.54 -10.75 1.77
C ALA A 132 7.10 -11.38 0.48
N LEU A 133 6.65 -10.95 -0.71
CA LEU A 133 7.22 -11.39 -1.99
C LEU A 133 8.70 -11.01 -2.10
N ALA A 134 9.07 -9.80 -1.70
CA ALA A 134 10.45 -9.35 -1.72
C ALA A 134 11.33 -10.18 -0.74
N ALA A 135 10.82 -10.42 0.48
CA ALA A 135 11.51 -11.21 1.49
C ALA A 135 11.70 -12.68 1.06
N ASP A 136 10.64 -13.28 0.47
CA ASP A 136 10.65 -14.68 0.02
C ASP A 136 11.52 -14.90 -1.22
N SER A 137 11.76 -13.86 -2.04
CA SER A 137 12.37 -13.99 -3.38
C SER A 137 13.74 -13.33 -3.55
N LEU A 138 14.22 -12.58 -2.58
CA LEU A 138 15.51 -11.89 -2.66
C LEU A 138 16.52 -12.46 -1.67
N GLU A 139 17.77 -12.52 -2.11
CA GLU A 139 18.90 -12.85 -1.20
C GLU A 139 19.07 -11.74 -0.16
N PRO A 140 19.50 -12.06 1.08
CA PRO A 140 19.70 -11.07 2.15
C PRO A 140 20.57 -9.88 1.73
N LYS A 141 21.61 -10.11 0.92
CA LYS A 141 22.52 -9.07 0.39
C LYS A 141 21.83 -8.10 -0.59
N ALA A 142 20.77 -8.54 -1.27
CA ALA A 142 20.03 -7.74 -2.25
C ALA A 142 18.88 -6.94 -1.62
N LEU A 143 18.41 -7.34 -0.42
CA LEU A 143 17.24 -6.71 0.25
C LEU A 143 17.43 -5.22 0.48
N GLY A 144 18.61 -4.77 0.91
CA GLY A 144 18.88 -3.35 1.15
C GLY A 144 18.72 -2.50 -0.11
N LYS A 145 19.28 -2.96 -1.25
CA LYS A 145 19.15 -2.29 -2.55
C LYS A 145 17.72 -2.32 -3.05
N ALA A 146 17.04 -3.45 -2.91
CA ALA A 146 15.64 -3.61 -3.32
C ALA A 146 14.74 -2.68 -2.53
N ASN A 147 14.86 -2.64 -1.20
CA ASN A 147 14.10 -1.76 -0.33
C ASN A 147 14.31 -0.28 -0.68
N GLY A 148 15.56 0.13 -0.95
CA GLY A 148 15.84 1.51 -1.39
C GLY A 148 15.12 1.85 -2.70
N LEU A 149 15.13 0.96 -3.69
CA LEU A 149 14.43 1.12 -4.97
C LEU A 149 12.90 1.14 -4.80
N MET A 150 12.37 0.22 -3.99
CA MET A 150 10.94 0.12 -3.69
C MET A 150 10.45 1.41 -3.03
N TRP A 151 11.07 1.85 -1.94
CA TRP A 151 10.71 3.08 -1.25
C TRP A 151 10.90 4.33 -2.12
N GLY A 152 12.00 4.43 -2.88
CA GLY A 152 12.21 5.50 -3.84
C GLY A 152 11.09 5.57 -4.87
N SER A 153 10.65 4.42 -5.40
CA SER A 153 9.52 4.33 -6.35
C SER A 153 8.19 4.75 -5.71
N LYS A 154 7.95 4.40 -4.43
CA LYS A 154 6.75 4.83 -3.69
C LYS A 154 6.71 6.33 -3.50
N VAL A 155 7.82 6.94 -3.07
CA VAL A 155 7.93 8.40 -2.90
C VAL A 155 7.75 9.12 -4.23
N PHE A 156 8.38 8.62 -5.30
CA PHE A 156 8.22 9.15 -6.65
C PHE A 156 6.79 9.04 -7.15
N GLY A 157 6.13 7.89 -6.94
CA GLY A 157 4.72 7.69 -7.26
C GLY A 157 3.80 8.65 -6.50
N ARG A 158 4.09 8.92 -5.20
CA ARG A 158 3.35 9.88 -4.39
C ARG A 158 3.48 11.30 -4.95
N GLY A 159 4.69 11.73 -5.32
CA GLY A 159 4.93 13.05 -5.90
C GLY A 159 4.22 13.24 -7.24
N ILE A 160 4.35 12.28 -8.16
CA ILE A 160 3.65 12.29 -9.45
C ILE A 160 2.13 12.27 -9.23
N GLY A 161 1.64 11.39 -8.34
CA GLY A 161 0.23 11.29 -8.02
C GLY A 161 -0.35 12.62 -7.53
N MET A 162 0.33 13.31 -6.61
CA MET A 162 -0.07 14.62 -6.12
C MET A 162 -0.11 15.66 -7.26
N SER A 163 0.98 15.81 -8.00
CA SER A 163 1.10 16.84 -9.05
C SER A 163 0.05 16.69 -10.15
N ILE A 164 -0.17 15.47 -10.60
CA ILE A 164 -1.16 15.18 -11.64
C ILE A 164 -2.59 15.34 -11.10
N SER A 165 -2.86 14.87 -9.89
CA SER A 165 -4.20 14.89 -9.33
C SER A 165 -4.72 16.30 -9.08
N VAL A 166 -3.89 17.19 -8.52
CA VAL A 166 -4.28 18.59 -8.29
C VAL A 166 -4.64 19.26 -9.61
N ALA A 167 -3.80 19.11 -10.65
CA ALA A 167 -4.05 19.69 -11.96
C ALA A 167 -5.38 19.18 -12.57
N ILE A 168 -5.63 17.87 -12.47
CA ILE A 168 -6.83 17.26 -13.04
C ILE A 168 -8.07 17.59 -12.20
N TYR A 169 -7.98 17.58 -10.87
CA TYR A 169 -9.12 17.88 -10.01
C TYR A 169 -9.62 19.32 -10.21
N LEU A 170 -8.70 20.27 -10.38
CA LEU A 170 -9.07 21.67 -10.63
C LEU A 170 -9.60 21.90 -12.04
N SER A 171 -9.11 21.17 -13.05
CA SER A 171 -9.48 21.38 -14.46
C SER A 171 -10.69 20.55 -14.90
N TYR A 172 -10.81 19.31 -14.44
CA TYR A 172 -11.77 18.32 -14.93
C TYR A 172 -12.63 17.68 -13.82
N GLY A 173 -12.41 18.08 -12.56
CA GLY A 173 -13.10 17.54 -11.41
C GLY A 173 -12.52 16.22 -10.88
N VAL A 174 -12.98 15.84 -9.68
CA VAL A 174 -12.44 14.68 -8.94
C VAL A 174 -12.68 13.36 -9.68
N SER A 175 -13.84 13.21 -10.34
CA SER A 175 -14.17 11.99 -11.10
C SER A 175 -13.16 11.70 -12.22
N ALA A 176 -12.66 12.72 -12.93
CA ALA A 176 -11.64 12.53 -13.95
C ALA A 176 -10.31 12.04 -13.36
N GLY A 177 -9.91 12.59 -12.21
CA GLY A 177 -8.71 12.14 -11.51
C GLY A 177 -8.85 10.71 -10.96
N LEU A 178 -10.02 10.35 -10.43
CA LEU A 178 -10.30 8.98 -9.99
C LEU A 178 -10.22 7.99 -11.16
N ALA A 179 -10.80 8.33 -12.32
CA ALA A 179 -10.70 7.51 -13.52
C ALA A 179 -9.25 7.30 -13.96
N LEU A 180 -8.44 8.36 -13.97
CA LEU A 180 -7.02 8.26 -14.29
C LEU A 180 -6.28 7.37 -13.28
N LEU A 181 -6.51 7.55 -11.98
CA LEU A 181 -5.90 6.71 -10.95
C LEU A 181 -6.23 5.22 -11.15
N MET A 182 -7.50 4.90 -11.43
CA MET A 182 -7.93 3.53 -11.72
C MET A 182 -7.22 2.96 -12.96
N ILE A 183 -7.09 3.75 -14.04
CA ILE A 183 -6.36 3.34 -15.24
C ILE A 183 -4.89 3.07 -14.91
N MET A 184 -4.24 3.93 -14.14
CA MET A 184 -2.84 3.74 -13.74
C MET A 184 -2.67 2.46 -12.90
N ILE A 185 -3.55 2.19 -11.96
CA ILE A 185 -3.52 0.94 -11.16
C ILE A 185 -3.73 -0.27 -12.09
N CYS A 186 -4.67 -0.22 -13.04
CA CYS A 186 -4.90 -1.29 -14.03
C CYS A 186 -3.64 -1.58 -14.87
N LEU A 187 -2.95 -0.53 -15.33
CA LEU A 187 -1.74 -0.68 -16.13
C LEU A 187 -0.61 -1.35 -15.33
N ILE A 188 -0.43 -0.94 -14.06
CA ILE A 188 0.59 -1.55 -13.20
C ILE A 188 0.22 -2.99 -12.83
N MET A 189 -1.07 -3.30 -12.67
CA MET A 189 -1.55 -4.66 -12.39
C MET A 189 -1.16 -5.65 -13.51
N LEU A 190 -0.91 -5.18 -14.72
CA LEU A 190 -0.41 -6.04 -15.81
C LEU A 190 0.97 -6.65 -15.47
N MET A 191 1.82 -5.98 -14.70
CA MET A 191 3.14 -6.53 -14.34
C MET A 191 3.03 -7.81 -13.51
N PRO A 192 2.37 -7.84 -12.34
CA PRO A 192 2.18 -9.08 -11.60
C PRO A 192 1.28 -10.08 -12.35
N TYR A 193 0.35 -9.61 -13.20
CA TYR A 193 -0.49 -10.51 -14.01
C TYR A 193 0.33 -11.28 -15.06
N LEU A 194 1.26 -10.62 -15.74
CA LEU A 194 2.13 -11.24 -16.75
C LEU A 194 3.34 -11.98 -16.17
N SER A 195 3.60 -11.80 -14.87
CA SER A 195 4.69 -12.47 -14.16
C SER A 195 4.24 -13.79 -13.60
N LYS A 196 5.17 -14.75 -13.47
CA LYS A 196 4.95 -16.00 -12.73
C LYS A 196 5.74 -15.95 -11.43
N GLU A 197 5.08 -16.17 -10.32
CA GLU A 197 5.78 -16.47 -9.06
C GLU A 197 6.48 -17.81 -9.22
N LEU A 198 7.76 -17.90 -8.85
CA LEU A 198 8.44 -19.17 -8.78
C LEU A 198 7.77 -20.01 -7.69
N ASP A 199 7.45 -21.25 -8.01
CA ASP A 199 7.12 -22.24 -6.99
C ASP A 199 8.30 -22.31 -6.03
N PHE A 200 8.15 -21.66 -4.88
CA PHE A 200 9.08 -21.81 -3.78
C PHE A 200 9.01 -23.31 -3.43
N LYS A 201 10.00 -24.07 -3.81
CA LYS A 201 10.22 -25.38 -3.23
C LYS A 201 10.49 -25.12 -1.76
N ILE A 202 9.43 -25.15 -0.95
CA ILE A 202 9.55 -25.33 0.49
C ILE A 202 10.60 -26.41 0.66
N GLY A 203 11.66 -26.07 1.38
CA GLY A 203 12.81 -26.96 1.50
C GLY A 203 12.33 -28.37 1.79
N LYS A 204 12.98 -29.35 1.20
CA LYS A 204 12.58 -30.76 1.16
C LYS A 204 12.38 -31.43 2.54
N GLU A 205 12.34 -30.64 3.61
CA GLU A 205 12.20 -31.11 5.00
C GLU A 205 10.85 -30.79 5.65
N ASP A 206 10.02 -29.95 5.03
CA ASP A 206 8.66 -29.72 5.58
C ASP A 206 7.74 -30.81 5.07
N ASN A 207 7.61 -31.84 5.87
CA ASN A 207 6.59 -32.88 5.79
C ASN A 207 5.22 -32.20 5.60
N PRO A 208 4.42 -32.52 4.52
CA PRO A 208 3.12 -31.89 4.32
C PRO A 208 2.14 -32.08 5.48
N GLU A 209 2.43 -33.01 6.38
CA GLU A 209 1.68 -33.21 7.63
C GLU A 209 2.03 -32.20 8.75
N SER A 210 3.10 -31.44 8.64
CA SER A 210 3.48 -30.42 9.64
C SER A 210 2.91 -29.01 9.34
N SER A 211 2.06 -28.86 8.33
CA SER A 211 1.20 -27.69 8.18
C SER A 211 0.11 -27.68 9.28
N ASN A 212 0.53 -27.86 10.51
CA ASN A 212 -0.29 -27.59 11.68
C ASN A 212 -0.54 -26.09 11.65
N LYS A 213 -1.71 -25.69 11.16
CA LYS A 213 -2.17 -24.29 11.22
C LYS A 213 -2.05 -23.88 12.68
N MET A 214 -1.03 -23.09 12.98
CA MET A 214 -0.84 -22.57 14.34
C MET A 214 -2.17 -21.96 14.79
N PRO A 215 -2.76 -22.38 15.90
CA PRO A 215 -4.04 -21.84 16.35
C PRO A 215 -3.88 -20.34 16.54
N LEU A 216 -4.88 -19.55 16.18
CA LEU A 216 -4.86 -18.08 16.25
C LEU A 216 -4.35 -17.56 17.60
N ARG A 217 -4.65 -18.28 18.68
CA ARG A 217 -4.18 -17.94 20.04
C ARG A 217 -2.66 -18.02 20.18
N GLU A 218 -2.02 -19.03 19.61
CA GLU A 218 -0.55 -19.19 19.64
C GLU A 218 0.11 -18.13 18.77
N LEU A 219 -0.48 -17.84 17.60
CA LEU A 219 -0.04 -16.78 16.71
C LEU A 219 -0.06 -15.40 17.40
N PHE A 220 -1.15 -15.06 18.10
CA PHE A 220 -1.23 -13.83 18.92
C PHE A 220 -0.21 -13.82 20.05
N SER A 221 0.03 -14.96 20.69
CA SER A 221 1.02 -15.09 21.76
C SER A 221 2.44 -14.86 21.24
N GLU A 222 2.79 -15.38 20.07
CA GLU A 222 4.09 -15.15 19.42
C GLU A 222 4.26 -13.70 18.99
N ILE A 223 3.22 -13.09 18.42
CA ILE A 223 3.25 -11.66 18.05
C ILE A 223 3.50 -10.81 19.30
N ILE A 224 2.74 -11.01 20.37
CA ILE A 224 2.91 -10.27 21.62
C ILE A 224 4.29 -10.55 22.25
N GLY A 225 4.74 -11.80 22.22
CA GLY A 225 6.08 -12.19 22.69
C GLY A 225 7.20 -11.47 21.90
N GLY A 226 7.05 -11.34 20.58
CA GLY A 226 7.97 -10.59 19.73
C GLY A 226 8.07 -9.10 20.12
N PHE A 227 7.01 -8.50 20.63
CA PHE A 227 6.98 -7.10 21.09
C PHE A 227 7.46 -6.87 22.52
N SER A 228 7.74 -7.92 23.28
CA SER A 228 8.14 -7.83 24.69
C SER A 228 9.63 -7.48 24.90
N GLY A 229 10.46 -7.50 23.87
CA GLY A 229 11.88 -7.19 23.93
C GLY A 229 12.20 -5.69 23.95
N LYS A 230 13.29 -5.28 24.63
CA LYS A 230 13.75 -3.86 24.65
C LYS A 230 13.93 -3.28 23.25
N ILE A 231 14.46 -4.06 22.30
CA ILE A 231 14.68 -3.62 20.92
C ILE A 231 13.34 -3.37 20.23
N ALA A 232 12.37 -4.27 20.40
CA ALA A 232 11.04 -4.13 19.85
C ALA A 232 10.31 -2.91 20.44
N PHE A 233 10.42 -2.67 21.75
CA PHE A 233 9.87 -1.48 22.39
C PHE A 233 10.43 -0.18 21.77
N TRP A 234 11.76 -0.06 21.64
CA TRP A 234 12.36 1.13 21.05
C TRP A 234 12.03 1.29 19.55
N ALA A 235 11.90 0.17 18.82
CA ALA A 235 11.43 0.20 17.43
C ALA A 235 10.00 0.72 17.32
N LEU A 236 9.09 0.31 18.23
CA LEU A 236 7.71 0.82 18.30
C LEU A 236 7.68 2.31 18.63
N VAL A 237 8.48 2.75 19.61
CA VAL A 237 8.60 4.17 19.99
C VAL A 237 9.09 4.99 18.80
N PHE A 238 10.14 4.52 18.10
CA PHE A 238 10.67 5.18 16.91
C PHE A 238 9.62 5.26 15.78
N MET A 239 8.90 4.17 15.51
CA MET A 239 7.82 4.15 14.51
C MET A 239 6.69 5.10 14.88
N ALA A 240 6.29 5.17 16.15
CA ALA A 240 5.26 6.08 16.62
C ALA A 240 5.68 7.54 16.42
N ILE A 241 6.88 7.91 16.82
CA ILE A 241 7.42 9.28 16.65
C ILE A 241 7.49 9.64 15.17
N ASN A 242 7.99 8.73 14.32
CA ASN A 242 8.09 8.97 12.88
C ASN A 242 6.70 9.17 12.24
N ASN A 243 5.72 8.36 12.61
CA ASN A 243 4.35 8.49 12.08
C ASN A 243 3.65 9.77 12.54
N ILE A 244 3.84 10.17 13.81
CA ILE A 244 3.32 11.43 14.34
C ILE A 244 3.96 12.62 13.59
N GLY A 245 5.28 12.60 13.41
CA GLY A 245 6.00 13.63 12.66
C GLY A 245 5.52 13.76 11.21
N THR A 246 5.34 12.63 10.52
CA THR A 246 4.81 12.62 9.15
C THR A 246 3.38 13.14 9.09
N GLY A 247 2.51 12.74 10.03
CA GLY A 247 1.13 13.21 10.08
C GLY A 247 1.03 14.73 10.31
N ILE A 248 1.83 15.28 11.23
CA ILE A 248 1.90 16.72 11.46
C ILE A 248 2.40 17.45 10.21
N TYR A 249 3.46 16.93 9.59
CA TYR A 249 4.00 17.49 8.36
C TYR A 249 2.96 17.53 7.23
N ASP A 250 2.26 16.44 6.99
CA ASP A 250 1.26 16.34 5.90
C ASP A 250 0.11 17.36 6.09
N VAL A 251 -0.33 17.58 7.33
CA VAL A 251 -1.40 18.56 7.63
C VAL A 251 -0.88 20.01 7.51
N LEU A 252 0.24 20.32 8.15
CA LEU A 252 0.78 21.67 8.19
C LEU A 252 1.32 22.12 6.82
N PHE A 253 1.97 21.22 6.09
CA PHE A 253 2.50 21.49 4.76
C PHE A 253 1.41 21.90 3.78
N ASN A 254 0.30 21.14 3.75
CA ASN A 254 -0.84 21.46 2.88
C ASN A 254 -1.42 22.84 3.21
N LYS A 255 -1.55 23.16 4.50
CA LYS A 255 -2.07 24.46 4.93
C LYS A 255 -1.14 25.60 4.55
N PHE A 256 0.16 25.47 4.89
CA PHE A 256 1.16 26.51 4.62
C PHE A 256 1.28 26.80 3.12
N PHE A 257 1.33 25.78 2.29
CA PHE A 257 1.45 25.95 0.84
C PHE A 257 0.24 26.61 0.18
N ILE A 258 -0.96 26.48 0.77
CA ILE A 258 -2.19 27.05 0.18
C ILE A 258 -2.44 28.47 0.68
N GLU A 259 -2.06 28.79 1.92
CA GLU A 259 -2.31 30.12 2.52
C GLU A 259 -1.20 31.13 2.21
N GLU A 260 0.04 30.69 1.93
CA GLU A 260 1.20 31.56 1.74
C GLU A 260 1.66 31.70 0.27
N LEU A 261 1.12 30.90 -0.66
CA LEU A 261 1.41 30.94 -2.09
C LEU A 261 0.16 31.20 -2.92
#